data_14ec328b5d2b6fe8388b8822a5ef8347
#
_entry.id   14ec328b5d2b6fe8388b8822a5ef8347
#
_cell.length_a   1.000
_cell.length_b   1.000
_cell.length_c   1.000
_cell.angle_alpha   90.00
_cell.angle_beta   90.00
_cell.angle_gamma   90.00
#
_symmetry.space_group_name_H-M   'P 1'
#
loop_
_entity.id
_entity.type
_entity.pdbx_description
1 polymer ?
#
loop_
_entity_poly.entity_id
_entity_poly.type
_entity_poly.pdbx_seq_one_letter_code
_entity_poly.pdbx_strand_id
1 'polypeptide(L)'
;SVHCHNDPGMATANSLTAVQMGARQIECCMNGLGERAGNAPLASVQAILKDQFNAQTDIDESRLNEVSRMVESYSGIPIPPNRPITGESVFTQVAGVHADGDNKANLYCNDLLPERFGRKREYALGKNSGKANILKNLEELGLELSPEQTRKVTERIIELGDKKELVTQEDLPYIVSDVLKHDTVEEHVRLLSYMVTTAYGLKPMAQVKLEINGEAYEGLPAIFIRTAFRGSSRGWPITV
;
A
#
# COMPACT_ATOMS: atom_id res chain seq x y z
N SER A 1 -19.02 4.26 31.71
CA SER A 1 -18.13 4.49 30.57
C SER A 1 -16.66 4.45 30.98
N VAL A 2 -15.78 4.26 30.02
CA VAL A 2 -14.34 4.32 30.18
C VAL A 2 -13.73 5.12 29.04
N HIS A 3 -12.80 6.00 29.38
CA HIS A 3 -12.01 6.80 28.43
C HIS A 3 -10.54 6.67 28.79
N CYS A 4 -9.73 6.12 27.87
CA CYS A 4 -8.32 5.84 28.11
C CYS A 4 -7.42 6.56 27.11
N HIS A 5 -6.47 7.34 27.63
CA HIS A 5 -5.37 7.91 26.85
C HIS A 5 -4.27 6.88 26.58
N ASN A 6 -3.52 7.07 25.51
CA ASN A 6 -2.56 6.09 25.00
C ASN A 6 -1.10 6.44 25.30
N ASP A 7 -0.84 7.27 26.32
CA ASP A 7 0.52 7.75 26.63
C ASP A 7 1.53 6.59 26.83
N PRO A 8 1.23 5.52 27.58
CA PRO A 8 2.09 4.35 27.69
C PRO A 8 1.81 3.26 26.62
N GLY A 9 0.98 3.52 25.60
CA GLY A 9 0.58 2.52 24.61
C GLY A 9 -0.46 1.52 25.06
N MET A 10 -1.13 1.74 26.20
CA MET A 10 -2.01 0.77 26.85
C MET A 10 -3.52 1.10 26.78
N ALA A 11 -3.90 2.12 26.01
CA ALA A 11 -5.30 2.57 25.97
C ALA A 11 -6.30 1.47 25.60
N THR A 12 -5.97 0.67 24.57
CA THR A 12 -6.81 -0.47 24.16
C THR A 12 -6.92 -1.50 25.27
N ALA A 13 -5.80 -1.95 25.86
CA ALA A 13 -5.80 -2.95 26.91
C ALA A 13 -6.58 -2.48 28.15
N ASN A 14 -6.37 -1.24 28.59
CA ASN A 14 -7.07 -0.66 29.72
C ASN A 14 -8.59 -0.56 29.47
N SER A 15 -9.00 -0.15 28.25
CA SER A 15 -10.42 -0.09 27.88
C SER A 15 -11.08 -1.46 27.91
N LEU A 16 -10.42 -2.49 27.42
CA LEU A 16 -10.93 -3.85 27.41
C LEU A 16 -10.96 -4.47 28.80
N THR A 17 -9.96 -4.20 29.64
CA THR A 17 -9.96 -4.60 31.06
C THR A 17 -11.14 -3.95 31.80
N ALA A 18 -11.43 -2.68 31.52
CA ALA A 18 -12.59 -2.02 32.10
C ALA A 18 -13.92 -2.69 31.69
N VAL A 19 -14.03 -3.17 30.44
CA VAL A 19 -15.19 -3.96 30.00
C VAL A 19 -15.31 -5.26 30.78
N GLN A 20 -14.21 -5.98 30.98
CA GLN A 20 -14.19 -7.18 31.85
C GLN A 20 -14.67 -6.89 33.26
N MET A 21 -14.38 -5.71 33.79
CA MET A 21 -14.80 -5.24 35.10
C MET A 21 -16.19 -4.59 35.11
N GLY A 22 -16.93 -4.65 33.99
CA GLY A 22 -18.34 -4.23 33.94
C GLY A 22 -18.59 -2.88 33.28
N ALA A 23 -17.60 -2.22 32.69
CA ALA A 23 -17.87 -1.05 31.87
C ALA A 23 -18.68 -1.45 30.62
N ARG A 24 -19.72 -0.65 30.31
CA ARG A 24 -20.62 -0.92 29.18
C ARG A 24 -20.49 0.06 28.03
N GLN A 25 -19.60 1.02 28.15
CA GLN A 25 -19.32 2.03 27.15
C GLN A 25 -17.82 2.32 27.11
N ILE A 26 -17.24 2.31 25.93
CA ILE A 26 -15.86 2.72 25.66
C ILE A 26 -15.89 3.99 24.82
N GLU A 27 -15.22 5.03 25.28
CA GLU A 27 -14.99 6.24 24.52
C GLU A 27 -13.65 6.10 23.79
N CYS A 28 -13.73 5.79 22.50
CA CYS A 28 -12.58 5.58 21.63
C CYS A 28 -12.64 6.49 20.40
N CYS A 29 -11.55 6.60 19.66
CA CYS A 29 -11.45 7.50 18.52
C CYS A 29 -11.03 6.76 17.25
N MET A 30 -11.54 7.21 16.10
CA MET A 30 -10.99 6.79 14.80
C MET A 30 -9.49 7.09 14.77
N ASN A 31 -8.69 6.16 14.25
CA ASN A 31 -7.22 6.26 14.20
C ASN A 31 -6.53 6.52 15.55
N GLY A 32 -7.26 6.37 16.66
CA GLY A 32 -6.72 6.67 17.99
C GLY A 32 -6.37 8.15 18.19
N LEU A 33 -7.00 9.06 17.44
CA LEU A 33 -6.76 10.49 17.58
C LEU A 33 -7.11 10.96 18.99
N GLY A 34 -6.42 12.02 19.44
CA GLY A 34 -6.62 12.60 20.76
C GLY A 34 -5.39 13.38 21.22
N GLU A 35 -5.46 13.92 22.41
CA GLU A 35 -4.36 14.66 23.02
C GLU A 35 -3.13 13.76 23.26
N ARG A 36 -1.94 14.35 23.18
CA ARG A 36 -0.64 13.73 23.43
C ARG A 36 -0.40 12.48 22.54
N ALA A 37 -0.47 11.25 23.12
CA ALA A 37 -0.34 10.01 22.37
C ALA A 37 -1.68 9.45 21.83
N GLY A 38 -2.75 10.22 21.96
CA GLY A 38 -4.08 9.86 21.51
C GLY A 38 -4.88 9.00 22.48
N ASN A 39 -5.94 8.38 21.97
CA ASN A 39 -6.89 7.56 22.71
C ASN A 39 -6.88 6.12 22.19
N ALA A 40 -7.72 5.26 22.80
CA ALA A 40 -7.95 3.91 22.30
C ALA A 40 -8.48 3.96 20.83
N PRO A 41 -7.83 3.28 19.89
CA PRO A 41 -8.28 3.28 18.48
C PRO A 41 -9.48 2.37 18.28
N LEU A 42 -10.55 2.90 17.67
CA LEU A 42 -11.81 2.18 17.45
C LEU A 42 -11.60 0.83 16.76
N ALA A 43 -10.79 0.76 15.71
CA ALA A 43 -10.58 -0.46 14.94
C ALA A 43 -10.02 -1.61 15.82
N SER A 44 -9.02 -1.31 16.67
CA SER A 44 -8.44 -2.31 17.57
C SER A 44 -9.42 -2.73 18.67
N VAL A 45 -10.13 -1.76 19.25
CA VAL A 45 -11.14 -2.03 20.27
C VAL A 45 -12.24 -2.94 19.71
N GLN A 46 -12.78 -2.58 18.54
CA GLN A 46 -13.83 -3.34 17.86
C GLN A 46 -13.43 -4.78 17.57
N ALA A 47 -12.25 -4.97 16.95
CA ALA A 47 -11.79 -6.31 16.60
C ALA A 47 -11.64 -7.20 17.84
N ILE A 48 -11.03 -6.70 18.89
CA ILE A 48 -10.83 -7.48 20.13
C ILE A 48 -12.15 -7.76 20.84
N LEU A 49 -13.06 -6.79 20.90
CA LEU A 49 -14.41 -7.01 21.48
C LEU A 49 -15.13 -8.16 20.77
N LYS A 50 -15.05 -8.21 19.46
CA LYS A 50 -15.67 -9.28 18.68
C LYS A 50 -14.96 -10.62 18.85
N ASP A 51 -13.64 -10.65 18.74
CA ASP A 51 -12.86 -11.89 18.67
C ASP A 51 -12.64 -12.54 20.05
N GLN A 52 -12.42 -11.74 21.08
CA GLN A 52 -12.06 -12.25 22.40
C GLN A 52 -13.21 -12.17 23.43
N PHE A 53 -14.13 -11.23 23.22
CA PHE A 53 -15.26 -11.04 24.15
C PHE A 53 -16.58 -11.52 23.58
N ASN A 54 -16.61 -11.95 22.30
CA ASN A 54 -17.83 -12.32 21.58
C ASN A 54 -18.93 -11.25 21.69
N ALA A 55 -18.50 -9.98 21.75
CA ALA A 55 -19.41 -8.86 21.89
C ALA A 55 -20.14 -8.58 20.57
N GLN A 56 -21.44 -8.32 20.66
CA GLN A 56 -22.22 -7.85 19.52
C GLN A 56 -22.14 -6.34 19.46
N THR A 57 -21.79 -5.82 18.29
CA THR A 57 -21.74 -4.39 17.98
C THR A 57 -22.34 -4.17 16.61
N ASP A 58 -22.87 -2.96 16.36
CA ASP A 58 -23.44 -2.56 15.07
C ASP A 58 -22.39 -1.93 14.14
N ILE A 59 -21.11 -2.10 14.46
CA ILE A 59 -20.01 -1.54 13.66
C ILE A 59 -19.74 -2.45 12.45
N ASP A 60 -19.86 -1.89 11.25
CA ASP A 60 -19.47 -2.52 10.00
C ASP A 60 -17.94 -2.44 9.86
N GLU A 61 -17.26 -3.56 10.14
CA GLU A 61 -15.82 -3.64 10.11
C GLU A 61 -15.24 -3.47 8.70
N SER A 62 -16.02 -3.80 7.67
CA SER A 62 -15.58 -3.65 6.27
C SER A 62 -15.35 -2.18 5.89
N ARG A 63 -15.99 -1.25 6.59
CA ARG A 63 -15.86 0.19 6.36
C ARG A 63 -14.83 0.88 7.24
N LEU A 64 -14.19 0.19 8.18
CA LEU A 64 -13.22 0.80 9.08
C LEU A 64 -12.05 1.45 8.35
N ASN A 65 -11.54 0.81 7.29
CA ASN A 65 -10.46 1.38 6.49
C ASN A 65 -10.88 2.61 5.69
N GLU A 66 -12.08 2.59 5.09
CA GLU A 66 -12.65 3.74 4.38
C GLU A 66 -12.75 4.96 5.32
N VAL A 67 -13.40 4.78 6.47
CA VAL A 67 -13.58 5.87 7.45
C VAL A 67 -12.24 6.32 8.02
N SER A 68 -11.30 5.39 8.24
CA SER A 68 -9.96 5.70 8.71
C SER A 68 -9.20 6.64 7.74
N ARG A 69 -9.26 6.38 6.44
CA ARG A 69 -8.67 7.24 5.40
C ARG A 69 -9.35 8.59 5.29
N MET A 70 -10.67 8.62 5.44
CA MET A 70 -11.42 9.87 5.48
C MET A 70 -10.98 10.76 6.66
N VAL A 71 -10.84 10.18 7.85
CA VAL A 71 -10.37 10.90 9.05
C VAL A 71 -8.91 11.34 8.90
N GLU A 72 -8.03 10.53 8.31
CA GLU A 72 -6.67 10.93 7.95
C GLU A 72 -6.66 12.19 7.08
N SER A 73 -7.47 12.20 6.02
CA SER A 73 -7.58 13.33 5.10
C SER A 73 -8.09 14.60 5.78
N TYR A 74 -9.11 14.48 6.63
CA TYR A 74 -9.70 15.65 7.30
C TYR A 74 -8.85 16.18 8.44
N SER A 75 -8.19 15.32 9.19
CA SER A 75 -7.35 15.71 10.32
C SER A 75 -5.95 16.18 9.90
N GLY A 76 -5.49 15.77 8.72
CA GLY A 76 -4.12 15.98 8.27
C GLY A 76 -3.08 15.16 9.05
N ILE A 77 -3.52 14.24 9.91
CA ILE A 77 -2.64 13.36 10.71
C ILE A 77 -2.52 12.01 10.01
N PRO A 78 -1.33 11.66 9.48
CA PRO A 78 -1.15 10.42 8.71
C PRO A 78 -1.31 9.18 9.58
N ILE A 79 -1.85 8.12 9.00
CA ILE A 79 -1.94 6.81 9.63
C ILE A 79 -0.56 6.13 9.53
N PRO A 80 0.08 5.75 10.65
CA PRO A 80 1.31 4.96 10.59
C PRO A 80 1.11 3.68 9.78
N PRO A 81 2.03 3.32 8.86
CA PRO A 81 1.87 2.14 8.01
C PRO A 81 1.65 0.83 8.78
N ASN A 82 2.19 0.72 9.98
CA ASN A 82 2.08 -0.43 10.88
C ASN A 82 0.95 -0.29 11.91
N ARG A 83 0.03 0.65 11.74
CA ARG A 83 -1.13 0.79 12.63
C ARG A 83 -2.00 -0.47 12.54
N PRO A 84 -2.33 -1.14 13.65
CA PRO A 84 -3.22 -2.32 13.61
C PRO A 84 -4.50 -2.05 12.80
N ILE A 85 -4.85 -2.97 11.91
CA ILE A 85 -6.06 -3.01 11.07
C ILE A 85 -6.11 -1.93 9.98
N THR A 86 -5.74 -0.68 10.28
CA THR A 86 -5.94 0.45 9.36
C THR A 86 -4.66 0.92 8.69
N GLY A 87 -3.49 0.46 9.14
CA GLY A 87 -2.20 0.76 8.52
C GLY A 87 -2.06 0.11 7.16
N GLU A 88 -1.27 0.70 6.29
CA GLU A 88 -1.06 0.24 4.93
C GLU A 88 -0.42 -1.15 4.90
N SER A 89 0.59 -1.40 5.74
CA SER A 89 1.41 -2.61 5.70
C SER A 89 0.88 -3.77 6.56
N VAL A 90 -0.24 -3.62 7.28
CA VAL A 90 -0.66 -4.61 8.29
C VAL A 90 -1.15 -5.94 7.72
N PHE A 91 -1.52 -5.95 6.45
CA PHE A 91 -1.94 -7.16 5.72
C PHE A 91 -0.93 -7.56 4.64
N THR A 92 0.28 -6.97 4.68
CA THR A 92 1.34 -7.23 3.72
C THR A 92 2.35 -8.23 4.27
N GLN A 93 2.52 -9.34 3.56
CA GLN A 93 3.56 -10.33 3.85
C GLN A 93 4.86 -9.93 3.16
N VAL A 94 5.94 -9.82 3.93
CA VAL A 94 7.26 -9.40 3.40
C VAL A 94 8.16 -10.62 3.15
N ALA A 95 8.20 -11.56 4.08
CA ALA A 95 9.08 -12.72 3.97
C ALA A 95 8.50 -13.81 3.07
N GLY A 96 9.30 -14.29 2.12
CA GLY A 96 8.90 -15.37 1.21
C GLY A 96 8.46 -16.66 1.92
N VAL A 97 9.04 -16.95 3.08
CA VAL A 97 8.64 -18.08 3.94
C VAL A 97 7.20 -17.94 4.46
N HIS A 98 6.76 -16.72 4.76
CA HIS A 98 5.38 -16.48 5.21
C HIS A 98 4.39 -16.67 4.05
N ALA A 99 4.73 -16.13 2.87
CA ALA A 99 3.91 -16.32 1.67
C ALA A 99 3.81 -17.82 1.26
N ASP A 100 4.89 -18.56 1.36
CA ASP A 100 4.89 -20.01 1.10
C ASP A 100 4.06 -20.79 2.13
N GLY A 101 4.15 -20.43 3.41
CA GLY A 101 3.35 -21.02 4.48
C GLY A 101 1.86 -20.73 4.35
N ASP A 102 1.49 -19.51 3.98
CA ASP A 102 0.11 -19.14 3.67
C ASP A 102 -0.45 -19.94 2.48
N ASN A 103 0.34 -20.12 1.43
CA ASN A 103 -0.07 -20.90 0.27
C ASN A 103 -0.28 -22.40 0.57
N LYS A 104 0.49 -22.95 1.50
CA LYS A 104 0.43 -24.40 1.82
C LYS A 104 -0.67 -24.76 2.81
N ALA A 105 -0.90 -23.94 3.83
CA ALA A 105 -1.80 -24.31 4.92
C ALA A 105 -2.33 -23.12 5.74
N ASN A 106 -2.27 -21.90 5.24
CA ASN A 106 -2.62 -20.68 6.01
C ASN A 106 -1.90 -20.61 7.37
N LEU A 107 -0.64 -21.05 7.42
CA LEU A 107 0.12 -21.18 8.68
C LEU A 107 0.31 -19.86 9.44
N TYR A 108 0.24 -18.75 8.75
CA TYR A 108 0.41 -17.40 9.31
C TYR A 108 -0.89 -16.59 9.31
N CYS A 109 -2.03 -17.23 9.08
CA CYS A 109 -3.33 -16.62 9.26
C CYS A 109 -3.68 -16.50 10.75
N ASN A 110 -4.28 -15.38 11.10
CA ASN A 110 -4.97 -15.16 12.36
C ASN A 110 -6.42 -14.75 12.06
N ASP A 111 -7.22 -14.53 13.10
CA ASP A 111 -8.64 -14.16 12.97
C ASP A 111 -8.86 -12.77 12.35
N LEU A 112 -7.79 -11.96 12.22
CA LEU A 112 -7.81 -10.65 11.57
C LEU A 112 -7.61 -10.81 10.06
N LEU A 113 -8.57 -11.43 9.39
CA LEU A 113 -8.53 -11.61 7.94
C LEU A 113 -8.70 -10.26 7.22
N PRO A 114 -7.89 -9.96 6.19
CA PRO A 114 -7.97 -8.70 5.45
C PRO A 114 -9.37 -8.40 4.89
N GLU A 115 -10.04 -9.41 4.36
CA GLU A 115 -11.35 -9.33 3.73
C GLU A 115 -12.43 -8.82 4.71
N ARG A 116 -12.30 -9.16 5.99
CA ARG A 116 -13.16 -8.68 7.08
C ARG A 116 -13.15 -7.16 7.18
N PHE A 117 -12.04 -6.54 6.83
CA PHE A 117 -11.81 -5.11 6.92
C PHE A 117 -11.82 -4.40 5.56
N GLY A 118 -12.38 -5.04 4.54
CA GLY A 118 -12.45 -4.50 3.18
C GLY A 118 -11.07 -4.38 2.52
N ARG A 119 -10.09 -5.18 2.95
CA ARG A 119 -8.72 -5.22 2.42
C ARG A 119 -8.45 -6.56 1.74
N LYS A 120 -7.35 -6.62 1.03
CA LYS A 120 -6.78 -7.86 0.48
C LYS A 120 -5.43 -8.13 1.14
N ARG A 121 -5.01 -9.39 1.11
CA ARG A 121 -3.64 -9.75 1.47
C ARG A 121 -2.71 -9.32 0.36
N GLU A 122 -1.60 -8.71 0.73
CA GLU A 122 -0.60 -8.20 -0.19
C GLU A 122 0.75 -8.89 0.07
N TYR A 123 1.56 -9.01 -0.98
CA TYR A 123 2.90 -9.60 -0.88
C TYR A 123 3.92 -8.56 -1.34
N ALA A 124 4.70 -8.05 -0.39
CA ALA A 124 5.69 -7.02 -0.66
C ALA A 124 6.77 -7.50 -1.63
N LEU A 125 7.23 -6.59 -2.46
CA LEU A 125 8.34 -6.78 -3.38
C LEU A 125 9.57 -6.01 -2.86
N GLY A 126 10.75 -6.63 -2.88
CA GLY A 126 12.00 -6.00 -2.44
C GLY A 126 13.05 -7.01 -1.96
N LYS A 127 14.01 -6.54 -1.16
CA LYS A 127 15.18 -7.30 -0.69
C LYS A 127 14.84 -8.69 -0.10
N ASN A 128 13.79 -8.77 0.69
CA ASN A 128 13.40 -10.00 1.39
C ASN A 128 12.34 -10.81 0.62
N SER A 129 12.01 -10.40 -0.61
CA SER A 129 11.03 -11.10 -1.42
C SER A 129 11.58 -12.43 -1.89
N GLY A 130 10.95 -13.50 -1.42
CA GLY A 130 11.21 -14.84 -1.96
C GLY A 130 10.47 -15.05 -3.28
N LYS A 131 10.85 -16.12 -3.98
CA LYS A 131 10.18 -16.56 -5.22
C LYS A 131 8.64 -16.63 -5.07
N ALA A 132 8.15 -17.06 -3.90
CA ALA A 132 6.72 -17.18 -3.63
C ALA A 132 5.97 -15.85 -3.69
N ASN A 133 6.55 -14.76 -3.13
CA ASN A 133 5.95 -13.43 -3.19
C ASN A 133 5.83 -12.94 -4.64
N ILE A 134 6.90 -13.15 -5.42
CA ILE A 134 6.96 -12.69 -6.81
C ILE A 134 5.96 -13.47 -7.67
N LEU A 135 5.91 -14.81 -7.51
CA LEU A 135 4.94 -15.64 -8.23
C LEU A 135 3.49 -15.21 -7.91
N LYS A 136 3.18 -14.90 -6.66
CA LYS A 136 1.84 -14.43 -6.28
C LYS A 136 1.47 -13.11 -6.96
N ASN A 137 2.37 -12.13 -6.94
CA ASN A 137 2.13 -10.86 -7.62
C ASN A 137 2.00 -11.03 -9.14
N LEU A 138 2.79 -11.91 -9.75
CA LEU A 138 2.69 -12.23 -11.18
C LEU A 138 1.36 -12.92 -11.52
N GLU A 139 0.91 -13.88 -10.68
CA GLU A 139 -0.37 -14.57 -10.82
C GLU A 139 -1.54 -13.57 -10.75
N GLU A 140 -1.53 -12.63 -9.80
CA GLU A 140 -2.55 -11.58 -9.67
C GLU A 140 -2.62 -10.65 -10.89
N LEU A 141 -1.47 -10.40 -11.53
CA LEU A 141 -1.39 -9.63 -12.77
C LEU A 141 -1.67 -10.45 -14.03
N GLY A 142 -1.89 -11.76 -13.91
CA GLY A 142 -2.08 -12.66 -15.03
C GLY A 142 -0.83 -12.84 -15.90
N LEU A 143 0.38 -12.65 -15.32
CA LEU A 143 1.66 -12.79 -16.00
C LEU A 143 2.24 -14.18 -15.75
N GLU A 144 2.38 -14.98 -16.81
CA GLU A 144 3.01 -16.29 -16.76
C GLU A 144 4.46 -16.21 -17.26
N LEU A 145 5.41 -16.57 -16.40
CA LEU A 145 6.84 -16.59 -16.71
C LEU A 145 7.42 -18.01 -16.57
N SER A 146 8.37 -18.33 -17.41
CA SER A 146 9.15 -19.57 -17.25
C SER A 146 9.97 -19.52 -15.95
N PRO A 147 10.43 -20.68 -15.42
CA PRO A 147 11.25 -20.71 -14.21
C PRO A 147 12.54 -19.88 -14.32
N GLU A 148 13.15 -19.81 -15.49
CA GLU A 148 14.36 -19.01 -15.74
C GLU A 148 14.04 -17.51 -15.75
N GLN A 149 12.95 -17.12 -16.41
CA GLN A 149 12.49 -15.73 -16.46
C GLN A 149 12.12 -15.26 -15.05
N THR A 150 11.39 -16.08 -14.29
CA THR A 150 11.04 -15.78 -12.89
C THR A 150 12.30 -15.57 -12.05
N ARG A 151 13.36 -16.36 -12.25
CA ARG A 151 14.63 -16.20 -11.54
C ARG A 151 15.26 -14.82 -11.84
N LYS A 152 15.37 -14.45 -13.13
CA LYS A 152 15.94 -13.16 -13.55
C LYS A 152 15.15 -11.97 -12.97
N VAL A 153 13.82 -12.03 -13.04
CA VAL A 153 12.95 -10.99 -12.46
C VAL A 153 13.13 -10.91 -10.94
N THR A 154 13.24 -12.06 -10.26
CA THR A 154 13.50 -12.13 -8.82
C THR A 154 14.82 -11.43 -8.46
N GLU A 155 15.90 -11.75 -9.17
CA GLU A 155 17.21 -11.14 -8.95
C GLU A 155 17.16 -9.63 -9.14
N ARG A 156 16.45 -9.13 -10.15
CA ARG A 156 16.28 -7.70 -10.41
C ARG A 156 15.50 -6.99 -9.29
N ILE A 157 14.42 -7.59 -8.80
CA ILE A 157 13.63 -7.04 -7.69
C ILE A 157 14.47 -6.96 -6.40
N ILE A 158 15.28 -7.98 -6.13
CA ILE A 158 16.17 -7.98 -4.96
C ILE A 158 17.23 -6.88 -5.10
N GLU A 159 17.81 -6.71 -6.28
CA GLU A 159 18.78 -5.64 -6.56
C GLU A 159 18.19 -4.25 -6.31
N LEU A 160 16.97 -3.99 -6.80
CA LEU A 160 16.24 -2.74 -6.54
C LEU A 160 16.01 -2.53 -5.04
N GLY A 161 15.53 -3.56 -4.35
CA GLY A 161 15.33 -3.54 -2.90
C GLY A 161 16.63 -3.33 -2.10
N ASP A 162 17.77 -3.84 -2.55
CA ASP A 162 19.08 -3.59 -1.94
C ASP A 162 19.53 -2.12 -2.08
N LYS A 163 19.10 -1.46 -3.16
CA LYS A 163 19.29 -0.02 -3.36
C LYS A 163 18.30 0.83 -2.56
N LYS A 164 17.42 0.18 -1.75
CA LYS A 164 16.33 0.81 -0.98
C LYS A 164 15.28 1.48 -1.88
N GLU A 165 15.14 1.03 -3.09
CA GLU A 165 14.04 1.42 -3.96
C GLU A 165 12.77 0.66 -3.54
N LEU A 166 11.66 1.38 -3.41
CA LEU A 166 10.37 0.76 -3.16
C LEU A 166 9.88 0.16 -4.48
N VAL A 167 9.68 -1.14 -4.51
CA VAL A 167 9.10 -1.85 -5.66
C VAL A 167 7.65 -2.17 -5.34
N THR A 168 6.74 -1.73 -6.21
CA THR A 168 5.30 -1.97 -6.10
C THR A 168 4.85 -3.04 -7.10
N GLN A 169 3.62 -3.51 -6.96
CA GLN A 169 3.03 -4.46 -7.91
C GLN A 169 2.90 -3.85 -9.32
N GLU A 170 2.62 -2.55 -9.40
CA GLU A 170 2.51 -1.81 -10.65
C GLU A 170 3.83 -1.72 -11.41
N ASP A 171 4.97 -1.82 -10.72
CA ASP A 171 6.30 -1.81 -11.36
C ASP A 171 6.64 -3.15 -12.03
N LEU A 172 5.99 -4.24 -11.63
CA LEU A 172 6.31 -5.59 -12.12
C LEU A 172 6.25 -5.73 -13.66
N PRO A 173 5.23 -5.25 -14.38
CA PRO A 173 5.19 -5.36 -15.83
C PRO A 173 6.41 -4.70 -16.51
N TYR A 174 6.85 -3.55 -15.98
CA TYR A 174 8.02 -2.82 -16.47
C TYR A 174 9.32 -3.56 -16.16
N ILE A 175 9.46 -4.09 -14.94
CA ILE A 175 10.63 -4.89 -14.53
C ILE A 175 10.72 -6.16 -15.38
N VAL A 176 9.60 -6.83 -15.62
CA VAL A 176 9.53 -8.02 -16.47
C VAL A 176 9.96 -7.67 -17.90
N SER A 177 9.44 -6.58 -18.44
CA SER A 177 9.81 -6.12 -19.80
C SER A 177 11.29 -5.79 -19.91
N ASP A 178 11.85 -5.05 -18.95
CA ASP A 178 13.27 -4.65 -18.92
C ASP A 178 14.20 -5.89 -18.84
N VAL A 179 13.89 -6.80 -17.92
CA VAL A 179 14.72 -8.00 -17.68
C VAL A 179 14.69 -8.98 -18.82
N LEU A 180 13.54 -9.15 -19.45
CA LEU A 180 13.40 -10.13 -20.52
C LEU A 180 13.86 -9.61 -21.86
N LYS A 181 14.15 -8.30 -22.00
CA LYS A 181 14.61 -7.66 -23.24
C LYS A 181 13.83 -8.20 -24.44
N HIS A 182 12.53 -8.27 -24.30
CA HIS A 182 11.73 -8.69 -25.42
C HIS A 182 11.75 -7.58 -26.48
N ASP A 183 12.26 -7.88 -27.63
CA ASP A 183 12.36 -7.09 -28.86
C ASP A 183 11.02 -6.52 -29.37
N THR A 184 9.98 -6.51 -28.54
CA THR A 184 8.61 -6.14 -28.93
C THR A 184 8.03 -4.95 -28.18
N VAL A 185 8.72 -4.38 -27.18
CA VAL A 185 8.35 -3.05 -26.67
C VAL A 185 9.27 -2.06 -27.38
N GLU A 186 8.83 -1.56 -28.54
CA GLU A 186 9.36 -0.33 -29.06
C GLU A 186 9.23 0.73 -27.98
N GLU A 187 10.36 1.28 -27.50
CA GLU A 187 10.35 2.40 -26.56
C GLU A 187 9.75 3.62 -27.28
N HIS A 188 8.42 3.70 -27.27
CA HIS A 188 7.72 4.82 -27.88
C HIS A 188 7.93 6.13 -27.11
N VAL A 189 8.34 6.05 -25.86
CA VAL A 189 8.62 7.23 -25.00
C VAL A 189 9.86 6.97 -24.16
N ARG A 190 10.85 7.85 -24.29
CA ARG A 190 12.11 7.81 -23.54
C ARG A 190 12.35 9.13 -22.82
N LEU A 191 12.61 9.07 -21.50
CA LEU A 191 13.00 10.24 -20.72
C LEU A 191 14.47 10.58 -21.01
N LEU A 192 14.72 11.74 -21.66
CA LEU A 192 16.08 12.20 -21.97
C LEU A 192 16.70 12.99 -20.80
N SER A 193 15.94 13.91 -20.23
CA SER A 193 16.36 14.70 -19.07
C SER A 193 15.16 15.32 -18.35
N TYR A 194 15.35 15.68 -17.07
CA TYR A 194 14.41 16.52 -16.35
C TYR A 194 15.14 17.50 -15.44
N MET A 195 14.49 18.63 -15.18
CA MET A 195 14.94 19.63 -14.22
C MET A 195 13.74 20.05 -13.34
N VAL A 196 13.94 20.06 -12.04
CA VAL A 196 12.93 20.54 -11.09
C VAL A 196 13.51 21.76 -10.36
N THR A 197 12.80 22.86 -10.44
CA THR A 197 13.14 24.10 -9.74
C THR A 197 12.14 24.32 -8.63
N THR A 198 12.63 24.51 -7.42
CA THR A 198 11.82 24.84 -6.25
C THR A 198 12.53 25.87 -5.40
N ALA A 199 11.78 26.82 -4.83
CA ALA A 199 12.27 27.81 -3.91
C ALA A 199 11.19 28.18 -2.91
N TYR A 200 11.59 28.74 -1.76
CA TYR A 200 10.65 29.21 -0.74
C TYR A 200 9.71 30.26 -1.31
N GLY A 201 8.40 30.04 -1.13
CA GLY A 201 7.35 30.96 -1.61
C GLY A 201 7.02 30.89 -3.10
N LEU A 202 7.68 30.01 -3.87
CA LEU A 202 7.38 29.77 -5.29
C LEU A 202 6.71 28.42 -5.50
N LYS A 203 5.85 28.33 -6.52
CA LYS A 203 5.32 27.03 -6.95
C LYS A 203 6.44 26.22 -7.61
N PRO A 204 6.61 24.94 -7.26
CA PRO A 204 7.56 24.07 -7.94
C PRO A 204 7.28 24.04 -9.46
N MET A 205 8.32 24.10 -10.24
CA MET A 205 8.26 23.99 -11.70
C MET A 205 9.15 22.85 -12.17
N ALA A 206 8.64 22.02 -13.06
CA ALA A 206 9.41 20.96 -13.67
C ALA A 206 9.50 21.22 -15.19
N GLN A 207 10.67 20.95 -15.75
CA GLN A 207 10.91 20.91 -17.18
C GLN A 207 11.37 19.50 -17.54
N VAL A 208 10.79 18.91 -18.56
CA VAL A 208 11.04 17.53 -18.96
C VAL A 208 11.37 17.49 -20.45
N LYS A 209 12.36 16.70 -20.82
CA LYS A 209 12.70 16.39 -22.20
C LYS A 209 12.48 14.90 -22.44
N LEU A 210 11.61 14.59 -23.39
CA LEU A 210 11.23 13.24 -23.78
C LEU A 210 11.58 13.02 -25.24
N GLU A 211 11.91 11.80 -25.61
CA GLU A 211 11.89 11.29 -26.95
C GLU A 211 10.62 10.47 -27.15
N ILE A 212 9.82 10.78 -28.15
CA ILE A 212 8.60 10.07 -28.50
C ILE A 212 8.69 9.63 -29.96
N ASN A 213 8.70 8.33 -30.20
CA ASN A 213 8.86 7.73 -31.53
C ASN A 213 10.10 8.27 -32.28
N GLY A 214 11.21 8.51 -31.57
CA GLY A 214 12.46 9.01 -32.15
C GLY A 214 12.55 10.54 -32.29
N GLU A 215 11.51 11.29 -31.95
CA GLU A 215 11.51 12.76 -31.97
C GLU A 215 11.62 13.31 -30.54
N ALA A 216 12.50 14.31 -30.33
CA ALA A 216 12.70 14.92 -29.02
C ALA A 216 11.73 16.07 -28.79
N TYR A 217 11.09 16.05 -27.64
CA TYR A 217 10.16 17.06 -27.14
C TYR A 217 10.65 17.63 -25.81
N GLU A 218 10.55 18.95 -25.67
CA GLU A 218 10.90 19.64 -24.41
C GLU A 218 9.77 20.57 -23.99
N GLY A 219 9.40 20.56 -22.71
CA GLY A 219 8.34 21.41 -22.21
C GLY A 219 7.97 21.16 -20.75
N LEU A 220 6.91 21.84 -20.32
CA LEU A 220 6.32 21.61 -19.01
C LEU A 220 5.48 20.31 -19.02
N PRO A 221 5.41 19.55 -17.91
CA PRO A 221 4.76 18.23 -17.87
C PRO A 221 3.32 18.21 -18.43
N ALA A 222 2.54 19.27 -18.20
CA ALA A 222 1.17 19.39 -18.70
C ALA A 222 1.07 19.41 -20.24
N ILE A 223 2.13 19.79 -20.95
CA ILE A 223 2.18 19.84 -22.41
C ILE A 223 2.43 18.44 -22.99
N PHE A 224 3.28 17.65 -22.33
CA PHE A 224 3.58 16.27 -22.76
C PHE A 224 2.36 15.36 -22.73
N ILE A 225 1.52 15.48 -21.71
CA ILE A 225 0.28 14.70 -21.59
C ILE A 225 -0.61 14.95 -22.83
N ARG A 226 -0.74 16.20 -23.29
CA ARG A 226 -1.57 16.54 -24.46
C ARG A 226 -0.97 16.05 -25.79
N THR A 227 0.35 16.02 -25.91
CA THR A 227 1.02 15.67 -27.17
C THR A 227 1.11 14.16 -27.35
N ALA A 228 1.42 13.41 -26.32
CA ALA A 228 1.48 11.95 -26.34
C ALA A 228 0.12 11.30 -26.72
N PHE A 229 -1.00 11.93 -26.31
CA PHE A 229 -2.35 11.41 -26.58
C PHE A 229 -2.98 11.87 -27.90
N ARG A 230 -2.43 12.85 -28.60
CA ARG A 230 -2.95 13.25 -29.92
C ARG A 230 -2.57 12.30 -31.05
N GLY A 231 -1.57 11.47 -30.83
CA GLY A 231 -1.09 10.49 -31.84
C GLY A 231 -1.79 9.13 -31.82
N SER A 232 -2.54 8.80 -30.74
CA SER A 232 -3.23 7.51 -30.63
C SER A 232 -4.74 7.71 -30.75
N SER A 233 -5.31 7.22 -31.86
CA SER A 233 -6.77 7.21 -32.13
C SER A 233 -7.55 6.18 -31.27
N ARG A 234 -7.01 5.73 -30.15
CA ARG A 234 -7.71 4.85 -29.20
C ARG A 234 -7.66 5.50 -27.83
N GLY A 235 -8.81 6.08 -27.47
CA GLY A 235 -8.99 6.78 -26.20
C GLY A 235 -8.89 5.86 -24.99
N TRP A 236 -8.10 6.32 -24.01
CA TRP A 236 -8.19 5.88 -22.63
C TRP A 236 -8.76 7.06 -21.82
N PRO A 237 -9.80 6.89 -21.02
CA PRO A 237 -10.31 7.95 -20.17
C PRO A 237 -9.39 8.13 -18.98
N ILE A 238 -8.67 9.24 -18.92
CA ILE A 238 -8.05 9.71 -17.68
C ILE A 238 -8.95 10.83 -17.15
N THR A 239 -9.65 10.52 -16.06
CA THR A 239 -10.33 11.53 -15.26
C THR A 239 -9.32 12.07 -14.25
N VAL A 240 -9.09 13.40 -14.27
CA VAL A 240 -8.28 14.15 -13.30
C VAL A 240 -9.16 14.49 -12.11
#